data_61d8dfb87743afdf0a33c445a54b0d3c
#
_entry.id   61d8dfb87743afdf0a33c445a54b0d3c
#
_cell.length_a   1.000
_cell.length_b   1.000
_cell.length_c   1.000
_cell.angle_alpha   90.00
_cell.angle_beta   90.00
_cell.angle_gamma   90.00
#
_symmetry.space_group_name_H-M   'P 1'
#
loop_
_entity.id
_entity.type
_entity.pdbx_description
1 polymer ?
#
loop_
_entity_poly.entity_id
_entity_poly.type
_entity_poly.pdbx_seq_one_letter_code
_entity_poly.pdbx_strand_id
1 'polypeptide(L)'
;MIAPKIMVVEDEEPLGVLLRYNLEAEGYQVEIVTRGDEAEIRLLESVPDLLVLDWMVPAVSGIELCRRLRMRPETERLPIIMLTARGEESDRVRGLSTGADDYLVKPF
;
A
#
# COMPACT_ATOMS: atom_id res chain seq x y z
N MET A 1 14.64 -5.59 -19.87
CA MET A 1 13.52 -4.81 -19.31
C MET A 1 13.38 -5.12 -17.82
N ILE A 2 13.31 -4.08 -17.00
CA ILE A 2 13.18 -4.24 -15.55
C ILE A 2 11.71 -4.37 -15.21
N ALA A 3 11.36 -5.42 -14.44
CA ALA A 3 9.98 -5.62 -14.00
C ALA A 3 9.53 -4.47 -13.08
N PRO A 4 8.28 -4.00 -13.19
CA PRO A 4 7.76 -3.01 -12.27
C PRO A 4 7.77 -3.53 -10.83
N LYS A 5 8.02 -2.64 -9.89
CA LYS A 5 8.13 -2.97 -8.48
C LYS A 5 6.89 -2.53 -7.73
N ILE A 6 6.31 -3.45 -6.97
CA ILE A 6 5.15 -3.18 -6.11
C ILE A 6 5.54 -3.41 -4.66
N MET A 7 5.28 -2.42 -3.81
CA MET A 7 5.40 -2.60 -2.36
C MET A 7 4.02 -2.89 -1.80
N VAL A 8 3.90 -3.94 -1.00
CA VAL A 8 2.66 -4.31 -0.31
C VAL A 8 2.90 -4.12 1.18
N VAL A 9 2.14 -3.21 1.80
CA VAL A 9 2.21 -2.95 3.24
C VAL A 9 1.00 -3.61 3.88
N GLU A 10 1.23 -4.77 4.50
CA GLU A 10 0.17 -5.62 5.02
C GLU A 10 0.72 -6.48 6.15
N ASP A 11 0.09 -6.47 7.33
CA ASP A 11 0.56 -7.24 8.48
C ASP A 11 -0.06 -8.63 8.60
N GLU A 12 -1.10 -8.93 7.84
CA GLU A 12 -1.67 -10.28 7.80
C GLU A 12 -0.87 -11.13 6.83
N GLU A 13 -0.06 -12.04 7.37
CA GLU A 13 0.86 -12.84 6.57
C GLU A 13 0.18 -13.61 5.45
N PRO A 14 -0.95 -14.33 5.68
CA PRO A 14 -1.58 -15.08 4.59
C PRO A 14 -2.00 -14.18 3.42
N LEU A 15 -2.50 -12.99 3.70
CA LEU A 15 -2.90 -12.06 2.66
C LEU A 15 -1.70 -11.52 1.90
N GLY A 16 -0.63 -11.19 2.62
CA GLY A 16 0.61 -10.74 1.98
C GLY A 16 1.17 -11.81 1.04
N VAL A 17 1.20 -13.06 1.47
CA VAL A 17 1.67 -14.17 0.65
C VAL A 17 0.80 -14.34 -0.59
N LEU A 18 -0.52 -14.25 -0.43
CA LEU A 18 -1.45 -14.37 -1.56
C LEU A 18 -1.21 -13.27 -2.59
N LEU A 19 -1.09 -12.02 -2.13
CA LEU A 19 -0.84 -10.90 -3.02
C LEU A 19 0.50 -11.05 -3.75
N ARG A 20 1.55 -11.44 -3.02
CA ARG A 20 2.85 -11.66 -3.64
C ARG A 20 2.77 -12.72 -4.72
N TYR A 21 2.15 -13.86 -4.42
CA TYR A 21 2.05 -14.96 -5.38
C TYR A 21 1.35 -14.50 -6.65
N ASN A 22 0.22 -13.84 -6.53
CA ASN A 22 -0.55 -13.41 -7.70
C ASN A 22 0.15 -12.32 -8.50
N LEU A 23 0.78 -11.37 -7.83
CA LEU A 23 1.46 -10.27 -8.52
C LEU A 23 2.74 -10.74 -9.18
N GLU A 24 3.50 -11.62 -8.54
CA GLU A 24 4.72 -12.17 -9.14
C GLU A 24 4.39 -13.02 -10.36
N ALA A 25 3.25 -13.73 -10.32
CA ALA A 25 2.80 -14.52 -11.47
C ALA A 25 2.51 -13.61 -12.68
N GLU A 26 2.17 -12.35 -12.46
CA GLU A 26 1.93 -11.38 -13.54
C GLU A 26 3.21 -10.64 -13.96
N GLY A 27 4.36 -11.01 -13.40
CA GLY A 27 5.64 -10.44 -13.80
C GLY A 27 6.14 -9.28 -12.98
N TYR A 28 5.50 -8.96 -11.87
CA TYR A 28 5.94 -7.86 -11.01
C TYR A 28 6.96 -8.32 -9.97
N GLN A 29 7.81 -7.41 -9.53
CA GLN A 29 8.64 -7.61 -8.36
C GLN A 29 7.84 -7.11 -7.15
N VAL A 30 7.78 -7.93 -6.08
CA VAL A 30 6.95 -7.61 -4.92
C VAL A 30 7.80 -7.60 -3.66
N GLU A 31 7.67 -6.52 -2.90
CA GLU A 31 8.28 -6.39 -1.57
C GLU A 31 7.15 -6.27 -0.55
N ILE A 32 7.16 -7.12 0.48
CA ILE A 32 6.16 -7.08 1.54
C ILE A 32 6.77 -6.43 2.78
N VAL A 33 6.07 -5.46 3.35
CA VAL A 33 6.45 -4.78 4.58
C VAL A 33 5.27 -4.88 5.53
N THR A 34 5.52 -5.20 6.79
CA THR A 34 4.45 -5.50 7.74
C THR A 34 4.14 -4.36 8.70
N ARG A 35 4.88 -3.26 8.63
CA ARG A 35 4.69 -2.11 9.53
C ARG A 35 4.77 -0.82 8.73
N GLY A 36 3.93 0.14 9.12
CA GLY A 36 3.88 1.43 8.44
C GLY A 36 5.17 2.25 8.60
N ASP A 37 5.80 2.19 9.78
CA ASP A 37 7.04 2.93 10.01
C ASP A 37 8.20 2.39 9.16
N GLU A 38 8.30 1.08 9.03
CA GLU A 38 9.31 0.47 8.18
C GLU A 38 9.04 0.77 6.71
N ALA A 39 7.77 0.75 6.31
CA ALA A 39 7.38 1.10 4.95
C ALA A 39 7.80 2.53 4.61
N GLU A 40 7.60 3.47 5.53
CA GLU A 40 7.97 4.86 5.31
C GLU A 40 9.47 4.99 5.07
N ILE A 41 10.30 4.31 5.86
CA ILE A 41 11.75 4.34 5.70
C ILE A 41 12.14 3.80 4.32
N ARG A 42 11.58 2.66 3.93
CA ARG A 42 11.92 2.04 2.65
C ARG A 42 11.46 2.89 1.45
N LEU A 43 10.29 3.53 1.58
CA LEU A 43 9.77 4.41 0.52
C LEU A 43 10.64 5.64 0.33
N LEU A 44 11.29 6.13 1.39
CA LEU A 44 12.24 7.22 1.28
C LEU A 44 13.54 6.82 0.60
N GLU A 45 13.90 5.55 0.71
CA GLU A 45 15.12 5.02 0.08
C GLU A 45 14.92 4.72 -1.39
N SER A 46 13.76 4.16 -1.75
CA SER A 46 13.46 3.76 -3.12
C SER A 46 11.96 3.72 -3.34
N VAL A 47 11.48 4.51 -4.27
CA VAL A 47 10.04 4.62 -4.57
C VAL A 47 9.63 3.50 -5.54
N PRO A 48 8.66 2.66 -5.18
CA PRO A 48 8.16 1.63 -6.10
C PRO A 48 7.28 2.24 -7.19
N ASP A 49 6.86 1.41 -8.12
CA ASP A 49 5.94 1.84 -9.18
C ASP A 49 4.49 1.86 -8.70
N LEU A 50 4.16 1.08 -7.67
CA LEU A 50 2.83 1.01 -7.08
C LEU A 50 2.94 0.64 -5.61
N LEU A 51 2.11 1.26 -4.78
CA LEU A 51 2.01 0.93 -3.36
C LEU A 51 0.62 0.37 -3.08
N VAL A 52 0.57 -0.83 -2.52
CA VAL A 52 -0.66 -1.45 -2.00
C VAL A 52 -0.57 -1.35 -0.49
N LEU A 53 -1.51 -0.65 0.13
CA LEU A 53 -1.37 -0.19 1.51
C LEU A 53 -2.60 -0.53 2.33
N ASP A 54 -2.44 -1.41 3.33
CA ASP A 54 -3.52 -1.71 4.25
C ASP A 54 -3.80 -0.49 5.13
N TRP A 55 -5.07 -0.17 5.28
CA TRP A 55 -5.56 0.89 6.14
C TRP A 55 -5.02 0.78 7.57
N MET A 56 -5.00 -0.43 8.12
CA MET A 56 -4.77 -0.69 9.55
C MET A 56 -3.47 -1.43 9.82
N VAL A 57 -2.34 -0.96 9.29
CA VAL A 57 -1.05 -1.54 9.64
C VAL A 57 -0.52 -0.93 10.95
N PRO A 58 0.32 -1.67 11.70
CA PRO A 58 0.85 -1.16 12.97
C PRO A 58 1.88 -0.05 12.79
N ALA A 59 2.12 0.67 13.84
CA ALA A 59 3.06 1.79 14.02
C ALA A 59 2.58 3.05 13.34
N VAL A 60 2.64 3.14 12.03
CA VAL A 60 2.05 4.25 11.26
C VAL A 60 0.92 3.66 10.44
N SER A 61 -0.30 4.14 10.64
CA SER A 61 -1.46 3.61 9.92
C SER A 61 -1.35 3.88 8.42
N GLY A 62 -2.07 3.10 7.62
CA GLY A 62 -2.07 3.31 6.17
C GLY A 62 -2.56 4.69 5.79
N ILE A 63 -3.57 5.20 6.49
CA ILE A 63 -4.11 6.54 6.26
C ILE A 63 -3.04 7.60 6.49
N GLU A 64 -2.36 7.52 7.62
CA GLU A 64 -1.33 8.50 7.95
C GLU A 64 -0.14 8.42 6.99
N LEU A 65 0.27 7.20 6.65
CA LEU A 65 1.36 7.01 5.69
C LEU A 65 1.01 7.61 4.33
N CYS A 66 -0.20 7.34 3.84
CA CYS A 66 -0.67 7.91 2.57
C CYS A 66 -0.64 9.43 2.61
N ARG A 67 -1.13 10.03 3.70
CA ARG A 67 -1.12 11.49 3.86
C ARG A 67 0.30 12.03 3.79
N ARG A 68 1.24 11.40 4.50
CA ARG A 68 2.65 11.83 4.50
C ARG A 68 3.28 11.72 3.12
N LEU A 69 2.98 10.65 2.39
CA LEU A 69 3.54 10.44 1.06
C LEU A 69 3.06 11.52 0.09
N ARG A 70 1.81 11.93 0.18
CA ARG A 70 1.27 12.98 -0.70
C ARG A 70 1.86 14.35 -0.43
N MET A 71 2.50 14.55 0.72
CA MET A 71 3.13 15.82 1.08
C MET A 71 4.60 15.91 0.65
N ARG A 72 5.16 14.85 0.07
CA ARG A 72 6.55 14.82 -0.35
C ARG A 72 6.65 14.80 -1.87
N PRO A 73 7.53 15.64 -2.46
CA PRO A 73 7.65 15.68 -3.93
C PRO A 73 8.00 14.32 -4.54
N GLU A 74 8.80 13.51 -3.85
CA GLU A 74 9.27 12.22 -4.36
C GLU A 74 8.15 11.19 -4.48
N THR A 75 7.09 11.33 -3.67
CA THR A 75 6.02 10.34 -3.59
C THR A 75 4.63 10.92 -3.84
N GLU A 76 4.53 12.22 -4.15
CA GLU A 76 3.21 12.85 -4.30
C GLU A 76 2.37 12.26 -5.42
N ARG A 77 3.01 11.64 -6.42
CA ARG A 77 2.31 11.03 -7.56
C ARG A 77 2.39 9.51 -7.58
N LEU A 78 2.92 8.91 -6.51
CA LEU A 78 3.00 7.46 -6.42
C LEU A 78 1.58 6.87 -6.46
N PRO A 79 1.30 5.92 -7.37
CA PRO A 79 -0.01 5.26 -7.36
C PRO A 79 -0.19 4.45 -6.08
N ILE A 80 -1.30 4.67 -5.39
CA ILE A 80 -1.60 4.02 -4.12
C ILE A 80 -2.98 3.38 -4.17
N ILE A 81 -3.03 2.07 -3.90
CA ILE A 81 -4.28 1.34 -3.71
C ILE A 81 -4.41 1.02 -2.23
N MET A 82 -5.51 1.45 -1.62
CA MET A 82 -5.77 1.23 -0.20
C MET A 82 -6.56 -0.06 -0.01
N LEU A 83 -6.16 -0.89 0.95
CA LEU A 83 -6.93 -2.08 1.34
C LEU A 83 -7.76 -1.74 2.57
N THR A 84 -9.07 -1.96 2.49
CA THR A 84 -10.00 -1.61 3.56
C THR A 84 -10.78 -2.83 4.04
N ALA A 85 -11.33 -2.74 5.26
CA ALA A 85 -12.16 -3.80 5.80
C ALA A 85 -13.53 -3.76 5.12
N ARG A 86 -14.13 -4.95 5.03
CA ARG A 86 -15.46 -5.10 4.43
C ARG A 86 -16.50 -4.31 5.22
N GLY A 87 -17.37 -3.59 4.51
CA GLY A 87 -18.47 -2.85 5.13
C GLY A 87 -18.11 -1.48 5.66
N GLU A 88 -16.88 -1.06 5.53
CA GLU A 88 -16.40 0.22 6.07
C GLU A 88 -16.52 1.33 5.03
N GLU A 89 -17.75 1.74 4.74
CA GLU A 89 -18.01 2.81 3.76
C GLU A 89 -17.35 4.12 4.13
N SER A 90 -17.39 4.48 5.42
CA SER A 90 -16.75 5.71 5.89
C SER A 90 -15.24 5.64 5.73
N ASP A 91 -14.64 4.47 5.91
CA ASP A 91 -13.21 4.27 5.75
C ASP A 91 -12.80 4.42 4.28
N ARG A 92 -13.63 3.96 3.36
CA ARG A 92 -13.41 4.13 1.94
C ARG A 92 -13.29 5.61 1.57
N VAL A 93 -14.25 6.40 2.03
CA VAL A 93 -14.26 7.84 1.76
C VAL A 93 -13.03 8.50 2.38
N ARG A 94 -12.67 8.13 3.61
CA ARG A 94 -11.48 8.69 4.26
C ARG A 94 -10.20 8.29 3.54
N GLY A 95 -10.12 7.04 3.07
CA GLY A 95 -8.96 6.57 2.32
C GLY A 95 -8.74 7.41 1.08
N LEU A 96 -9.78 7.64 0.28
CA LEU A 96 -9.68 8.44 -0.92
C LEU A 96 -9.38 9.91 -0.60
N SER A 97 -9.98 10.45 0.46
CA SER A 97 -9.77 11.85 0.84
C SER A 97 -8.35 12.10 1.35
N THR A 98 -7.61 11.08 1.78
CA THR A 98 -6.21 11.21 2.18
C THR A 98 -5.24 11.08 1.02
N GLY A 99 -5.73 10.84 -0.19
CA GLY A 99 -4.92 10.85 -1.39
C GLY A 99 -4.67 9.52 -2.07
N ALA A 100 -5.33 8.44 -1.63
CA ALA A 100 -5.24 7.16 -2.35
C ALA A 100 -5.93 7.28 -3.70
N ASP A 101 -5.39 6.58 -4.71
CA ASP A 101 -5.96 6.62 -6.06
C ASP A 101 -7.14 5.66 -6.20
N ASP A 102 -7.12 4.58 -5.42
CA ASP A 102 -8.18 3.57 -5.47
C ASP A 102 -8.16 2.79 -4.17
N TYR A 103 -9.13 1.90 -4.00
CA TYR A 103 -9.22 1.04 -2.83
C TYR A 103 -9.79 -0.30 -3.21
N LEU A 104 -9.45 -1.32 -2.40
CA LEU A 104 -10.01 -2.66 -2.50
C LEU A 104 -10.54 -3.05 -1.14
N VAL A 105 -11.76 -3.61 -1.12
CA VAL A 105 -12.40 -4.07 0.11
C VAL A 105 -12.05 -5.54 0.33
N LYS A 106 -11.56 -5.88 1.53
CA LYS A 106 -11.30 -7.28 1.90
C LYS A 106 -12.60 -7.99 2.22
N PRO A 107 -12.70 -9.28 1.94
CA PRO A 107 -11.80 -10.14 1.17
C PRO A 107 -12.01 -9.96 -0.34
N PHE A 108 -10.96 -10.26 -1.08
CA PHE A 108 -11.02 -10.17 -2.55
C PHE A 108 -10.34 -11.35 -3.22
#